data_66aed6e911360a7dbd22a1f58ea583ce
#
_entry.id   66aed6e911360a7dbd22a1f58ea583ce
#
_cell.length_a   1.000
_cell.length_b   1.000
_cell.length_c   1.000
_cell.angle_alpha   90.00
_cell.angle_beta   90.00
_cell.angle_gamma   90.00
#
_symmetry.space_group_name_H-M   'P 1'
#
loop_
_entity.id
_entity.type
_entity.pdbx_description
1 polymer ?
#
loop_
_entity_poly.entity_id
_entity_poly.type
_entity_poly.pdbx_seq_one_letter_code
_entity_poly.pdbx_strand_id
1 'polypeptide(L)'
;MRTDDFVAMLWSQLLVTDKTLHNYVGAYARYLHAGIGDMEIALVGKNQLINLLSVLPAQTRYQTLMVARVIFREAVERELITVSPAASIKPPRIEVKPAKFLTWEELLVIDFGKQTSRIQFLALHGLRYGEASAMVDADVYDGLVHINKSAAGATKTVAGNRVVPLLSPFPGFAKSQKRLATLLAPYGVTVHSLRKTYAYTLKCSQIHVTTAAKLMGHSNPLVTMKIYTLVLDDEIAKSGVAIGSFLVKSALDNPKKIA
;
A
#
# COMPACT_ATOMS: atom_id res chain seq x y z
N MET A 1 -27.84 -3.88 -26.57
CA MET A 1 -27.86 -4.10 -25.09
C MET A 1 -27.42 -2.82 -24.42
N ARG A 2 -28.18 -2.34 -23.40
CA ARG A 2 -27.79 -1.16 -22.62
C ARG A 2 -26.54 -1.45 -21.79
N THR A 3 -25.76 -0.43 -21.52
CA THR A 3 -24.52 -0.59 -20.74
C THR A 3 -24.82 -1.06 -19.31
N ASP A 4 -25.89 -0.56 -18.69
CA ASP A 4 -26.30 -1.00 -17.34
C ASP A 4 -26.67 -2.48 -17.29
N ASP A 5 -27.42 -2.99 -18.29
CA ASP A 5 -27.81 -4.39 -18.35
C ASP A 5 -26.57 -5.29 -18.50
N PHE A 6 -25.64 -4.87 -19.37
CA PHE A 6 -24.37 -5.57 -19.53
C PHE A 6 -23.53 -5.58 -18.26
N VAL A 7 -23.40 -4.44 -17.61
CA VAL A 7 -22.61 -4.28 -16.40
C VAL A 7 -23.21 -5.08 -15.23
N ALA A 8 -24.54 -5.11 -15.07
CA ALA A 8 -25.21 -5.93 -14.07
C ALA A 8 -24.93 -7.43 -14.27
N MET A 9 -25.05 -7.90 -15.55
CA MET A 9 -24.71 -9.26 -15.91
C MET A 9 -23.23 -9.57 -15.66
N LEU A 10 -22.32 -8.66 -16.04
CA LEU A 10 -20.87 -8.83 -15.85
C LEU A 10 -20.52 -8.97 -14.37
N TRP A 11 -21.07 -8.13 -13.50
CA TRP A 11 -20.78 -8.18 -12.07
C TRP A 11 -21.20 -9.51 -11.42
N SER A 12 -22.25 -10.14 -11.90
CA SER A 12 -22.70 -11.46 -11.40
C SER A 12 -21.78 -12.62 -11.80
N GLN A 13 -20.96 -12.43 -12.82
CA GLN A 13 -20.11 -13.48 -13.41
C GLN A 13 -18.60 -13.25 -13.18
N LEU A 14 -18.22 -12.06 -12.71
CA LEU A 14 -16.82 -11.68 -12.60
C LEU A 14 -16.12 -12.41 -11.44
N LEU A 15 -15.12 -13.21 -11.72
CA LEU A 15 -14.35 -13.97 -10.74
C LEU A 15 -13.29 -13.08 -10.06
N VAL A 16 -13.73 -12.25 -9.14
CA VAL A 16 -12.88 -11.38 -8.33
C VAL A 16 -13.30 -11.46 -6.85
N THR A 17 -12.46 -10.94 -5.94
CA THR A 17 -12.84 -10.88 -4.52
C THR A 17 -14.01 -9.91 -4.32
N ASP A 18 -14.88 -10.17 -3.32
CA ASP A 18 -16.03 -9.32 -2.97
C ASP A 18 -15.63 -7.85 -2.81
N LYS A 19 -14.48 -7.59 -2.18
CA LYS A 19 -13.96 -6.24 -2.02
C LYS A 19 -13.60 -5.59 -3.36
N THR A 20 -13.05 -6.33 -4.30
CA THR A 20 -12.74 -5.83 -5.64
C THR A 20 -14.01 -5.53 -6.39
N LEU A 21 -14.99 -6.44 -6.34
CA LEU A 21 -16.31 -6.26 -6.92
C LEU A 21 -17.00 -5.04 -6.35
N HIS A 22 -17.05 -4.90 -5.02
CA HIS A 22 -17.62 -3.72 -4.37
C HIS A 22 -16.99 -2.40 -4.85
N ASN A 23 -15.67 -2.37 -5.03
CA ASN A 23 -14.98 -1.19 -5.55
C ASN A 23 -15.35 -0.90 -7.01
N TYR A 24 -15.51 -1.93 -7.84
CA TYR A 24 -15.90 -1.78 -9.24
C TYR A 24 -17.33 -1.27 -9.38
N VAL A 25 -18.27 -1.88 -8.65
CA VAL A 25 -19.67 -1.43 -8.56
C VAL A 25 -19.74 0.02 -8.11
N GLY A 26 -19.02 0.35 -7.02
CA GLY A 26 -19.00 1.71 -6.49
C GLY A 26 -18.39 2.75 -7.42
N ALA A 27 -17.37 2.40 -8.19
CA ALA A 27 -16.78 3.31 -9.18
C ALA A 27 -17.69 3.50 -10.40
N TYR A 28 -18.28 2.42 -10.89
CA TYR A 28 -19.27 2.50 -11.98
C TYR A 28 -20.46 3.38 -11.60
N ALA A 29 -21.13 3.07 -10.50
CA ALA A 29 -22.31 3.78 -10.04
C ALA A 29 -22.08 5.28 -9.82
N ARG A 30 -20.91 5.66 -9.30
CA ARG A 30 -20.62 7.07 -9.00
C ARG A 30 -20.11 7.88 -10.17
N TYR A 31 -19.40 7.28 -11.11
CA TYR A 31 -18.61 8.04 -12.08
C TYR A 31 -18.91 7.70 -13.56
N LEU A 32 -19.53 6.56 -13.85
CA LEU A 32 -19.80 6.13 -15.22
C LEU A 32 -21.30 6.01 -15.52
N HIS A 33 -22.07 5.48 -14.59
CA HIS A 33 -23.49 5.19 -14.78
C HIS A 33 -24.28 6.37 -15.37
N ALA A 34 -24.21 7.56 -14.77
CA ALA A 34 -24.97 8.73 -15.21
C ALA A 34 -24.66 9.17 -16.65
N GLY A 35 -23.49 8.82 -17.17
CA GLY A 35 -23.07 9.25 -18.50
C GLY A 35 -23.17 8.20 -19.59
N ILE A 36 -23.17 6.90 -19.23
CA ILE A 36 -23.17 5.82 -20.21
C ILE A 36 -24.17 4.68 -19.89
N GLY A 37 -24.80 4.68 -18.71
CA GLY A 37 -25.62 3.57 -18.24
C GLY A 37 -26.79 3.26 -19.17
N ASP A 38 -27.52 4.30 -19.59
CA ASP A 38 -28.67 4.19 -20.49
C ASP A 38 -28.31 3.99 -21.97
N MET A 39 -27.05 4.17 -22.34
CA MET A 39 -26.60 4.03 -23.71
C MET A 39 -26.42 2.57 -24.10
N GLU A 40 -26.62 2.27 -25.38
CA GLU A 40 -26.15 1.00 -25.92
C GLU A 40 -24.63 0.90 -25.81
N ILE A 41 -24.11 -0.22 -25.30
CA ILE A 41 -22.67 -0.39 -25.07
C ILE A 41 -21.84 -0.23 -26.36
N ALA A 42 -22.41 -0.59 -27.49
CA ALA A 42 -21.80 -0.43 -28.81
C ALA A 42 -21.69 1.05 -29.27
N LEU A 43 -22.47 1.95 -28.69
CA LEU A 43 -22.46 3.37 -29.01
C LEU A 43 -21.60 4.21 -28.06
N VAL A 44 -21.07 3.61 -26.99
CA VAL A 44 -20.18 4.31 -26.05
C VAL A 44 -18.84 4.60 -26.71
N GLY A 45 -18.59 5.88 -27.00
CA GLY A 45 -17.37 6.32 -27.65
C GLY A 45 -16.25 6.72 -26.67
N LYS A 46 -15.01 6.75 -27.17
CA LYS A 46 -13.83 7.20 -26.41
C LYS A 46 -13.98 8.59 -25.82
N ASN A 47 -14.55 9.54 -26.61
CA ASN A 47 -14.69 10.93 -26.18
C ASN A 47 -15.66 11.10 -25.01
N GLN A 48 -16.73 10.30 -24.96
CA GLN A 48 -17.63 10.27 -23.80
C GLN A 48 -16.93 9.83 -22.53
N LEU A 49 -16.13 8.74 -22.60
CA LEU A 49 -15.32 8.28 -21.47
C LEU A 49 -14.30 9.34 -21.03
N ILE A 50 -13.64 10.01 -21.99
CA ILE A 50 -12.70 11.10 -21.67
C ILE A 50 -13.41 12.23 -20.93
N ASN A 51 -14.59 12.66 -21.40
CA ASN A 51 -15.34 13.72 -20.75
C ASN A 51 -15.72 13.36 -19.30
N LEU A 52 -16.24 12.14 -19.06
CA LEU A 52 -16.58 11.66 -17.72
C LEU A 52 -15.36 11.58 -16.80
N LEU A 53 -14.23 11.13 -17.34
CA LEU A 53 -13.01 10.97 -16.59
C LEU A 53 -12.28 12.29 -16.32
N SER A 54 -12.37 13.26 -17.21
CA SER A 54 -11.58 14.51 -17.17
C SER A 54 -11.86 15.36 -15.94
N VAL A 55 -13.07 15.33 -15.43
CA VAL A 55 -13.52 16.09 -14.24
C VAL A 55 -13.09 15.46 -12.92
N LEU A 56 -12.55 14.24 -12.94
CA LEU A 56 -12.19 13.50 -11.74
C LEU A 56 -10.74 13.82 -11.30
N PRO A 57 -10.46 13.84 -9.99
CA PRO A 57 -9.08 13.89 -9.48
C PRO A 57 -8.24 12.73 -10.03
N ALA A 58 -6.93 12.94 -10.23
CA ALA A 58 -6.05 11.99 -10.92
C ALA A 58 -6.13 10.54 -10.39
N GLN A 59 -6.14 10.35 -9.08
CA GLN A 59 -6.24 9.02 -8.47
C GLN A 59 -7.60 8.35 -8.74
N THR A 60 -8.69 9.11 -8.61
CA THR A 60 -10.06 8.62 -8.90
C THR A 60 -10.20 8.31 -10.40
N ARG A 61 -9.69 9.20 -11.25
CA ARG A 61 -9.65 9.02 -12.70
C ARG A 61 -8.94 7.73 -13.09
N TYR A 62 -7.78 7.48 -12.50
CA TYR A 62 -7.05 6.23 -12.75
C TYR A 62 -7.89 5.00 -12.38
N GLN A 63 -8.47 4.99 -11.17
CA GLN A 63 -9.29 3.86 -10.71
C GLN A 63 -10.52 3.65 -11.58
N THR A 64 -11.23 4.72 -11.92
CA THR A 64 -12.43 4.66 -12.78
C THR A 64 -12.07 4.20 -14.20
N LEU A 65 -10.95 4.65 -14.76
CA LEU A 65 -10.46 4.18 -16.05
C LEU A 65 -10.15 2.67 -16.02
N MET A 66 -9.58 2.15 -14.92
CA MET A 66 -9.34 0.70 -14.79
C MET A 66 -10.66 -0.08 -14.80
N VAL A 67 -11.70 0.42 -14.13
CA VAL A 67 -13.04 -0.19 -14.16
C VAL A 67 -13.64 -0.13 -15.58
N ALA A 68 -13.58 1.01 -16.25
CA ALA A 68 -14.02 1.13 -17.65
C ALA A 68 -13.29 0.13 -18.57
N ARG A 69 -11.97 -0.03 -18.40
CA ARG A 69 -11.18 -1.02 -19.16
C ARG A 69 -11.64 -2.45 -18.91
N VAL A 70 -11.99 -2.82 -17.68
CA VAL A 70 -12.57 -4.15 -17.40
C VAL A 70 -13.88 -4.32 -18.14
N ILE A 71 -14.83 -3.37 -18.01
CA ILE A 71 -16.14 -3.45 -18.65
C ILE A 71 -16.01 -3.60 -20.17
N PHE A 72 -15.26 -2.71 -20.82
CA PHE A 72 -15.17 -2.72 -22.28
C PHE A 72 -14.25 -3.80 -22.85
N ARG A 73 -13.31 -4.35 -22.09
CA ARG A 73 -12.59 -5.56 -22.47
C ARG A 73 -13.52 -6.77 -22.50
N GLU A 74 -14.33 -6.96 -21.45
CA GLU A 74 -15.33 -8.02 -21.39
C GLU A 74 -16.39 -7.90 -22.51
N ALA A 75 -16.75 -6.66 -22.87
CA ALA A 75 -17.66 -6.43 -24.01
C ALA A 75 -17.03 -6.84 -25.36
N VAL A 76 -15.72 -6.66 -25.54
CA VAL A 76 -14.98 -7.16 -26.71
C VAL A 76 -14.90 -8.70 -26.69
N GLU A 77 -14.55 -9.30 -25.56
CA GLU A 77 -14.44 -10.75 -25.40
C GLU A 77 -15.78 -11.47 -25.64
N ARG A 78 -16.91 -10.77 -25.42
CA ARG A 78 -18.27 -11.27 -25.69
C ARG A 78 -18.83 -10.81 -27.05
N GLU A 79 -18.00 -10.27 -27.91
CA GLU A 79 -18.32 -9.86 -29.28
C GLU A 79 -19.44 -8.79 -29.37
N LEU A 80 -19.71 -8.06 -28.29
CA LEU A 80 -20.70 -6.98 -28.27
C LEU A 80 -20.17 -5.70 -28.96
N ILE A 81 -18.86 -5.55 -28.98
CA ILE A 81 -18.13 -4.47 -29.65
C ILE A 81 -16.83 -5.01 -30.22
N THR A 82 -16.35 -4.43 -31.29
CA THR A 82 -15.09 -4.87 -31.94
C THR A 82 -13.84 -4.28 -31.30
N VAL A 83 -13.94 -3.07 -30.74
CA VAL A 83 -12.81 -2.35 -30.15
C VAL A 83 -13.25 -1.66 -28.86
N SER A 84 -12.45 -1.81 -27.81
CA SER A 84 -12.71 -1.15 -26.54
C SER A 84 -12.43 0.36 -26.62
N PRO A 85 -13.43 1.24 -26.35
CA PRO A 85 -13.22 2.68 -26.32
C PRO A 85 -12.29 3.14 -25.19
N ALA A 86 -12.10 2.31 -24.14
CA ALA A 86 -11.23 2.61 -23.01
C ALA A 86 -9.75 2.21 -23.25
N ALA A 87 -9.45 1.37 -24.24
CA ALA A 87 -8.11 0.81 -24.44
C ALA A 87 -7.04 1.88 -24.70
N SER A 88 -7.34 2.83 -25.57
CA SER A 88 -6.40 3.88 -26.01
C SER A 88 -6.37 5.12 -25.10
N ILE A 89 -7.17 5.18 -24.04
CA ILE A 89 -7.14 6.29 -23.08
C ILE A 89 -5.91 6.13 -22.18
N LYS A 90 -4.99 7.11 -22.23
CA LYS A 90 -3.81 7.11 -21.38
C LYS A 90 -4.20 7.36 -19.92
N PRO A 91 -3.71 6.54 -18.97
CA PRO A 91 -3.95 6.80 -17.55
C PRO A 91 -3.30 8.12 -17.13
N PRO A 92 -3.89 8.86 -16.18
CA PRO A 92 -3.30 10.07 -15.66
C PRO A 92 -1.98 9.78 -14.96
N ARG A 93 -1.04 10.72 -15.04
CA ARG A 93 0.17 10.68 -14.26
C ARG A 93 -0.19 11.02 -12.80
N ILE A 94 0.10 10.10 -11.89
CA ILE A 94 -0.13 10.29 -10.46
C ILE A 94 1.19 10.67 -9.82
N GLU A 95 1.26 11.87 -9.28
CA GLU A 95 2.40 12.27 -8.44
C GLU A 95 2.32 11.53 -7.10
N VAL A 96 3.26 10.66 -6.86
CA VAL A 96 3.40 9.98 -5.57
C VAL A 96 4.15 10.91 -4.63
N LYS A 97 3.42 11.70 -3.85
CA LYS A 97 4.03 12.47 -2.77
C LYS A 97 4.58 11.53 -1.68
N PRO A 98 5.77 11.79 -1.14
CA PRO A 98 6.28 11.04 0.00
C PRO A 98 5.25 11.11 1.14
N ALA A 99 4.71 9.98 1.55
CA ALA A 99 3.73 10.00 2.62
C ALA A 99 4.47 10.19 3.95
N LYS A 100 4.04 11.19 4.72
CA LYS A 100 4.55 11.51 6.05
C LYS A 100 4.43 10.29 6.98
N PHE A 101 5.40 10.10 7.83
CA PHE A 101 5.38 9.14 8.94
C PHE A 101 6.07 9.78 10.15
N LEU A 102 5.88 9.22 11.32
CA LEU A 102 6.60 9.59 12.55
C LEU A 102 7.76 8.61 12.74
N THR A 103 8.92 9.10 13.13
CA THR A 103 10.03 8.25 13.55
C THR A 103 9.70 7.56 14.88
N TRP A 104 10.52 6.60 15.30
CA TRP A 104 10.31 5.93 16.59
C TRP A 104 10.47 6.92 17.75
N GLU A 105 11.45 7.80 17.68
CA GLU A 105 11.75 8.84 18.66
C GLU A 105 10.57 9.83 18.80
N GLU A 106 9.99 10.25 17.67
CA GLU A 106 8.80 11.11 17.66
C GLU A 106 7.58 10.42 18.29
N LEU A 107 7.42 9.11 18.06
CA LEU A 107 6.32 8.34 18.67
C LEU A 107 6.47 8.18 20.18
N LEU A 108 7.68 8.12 20.70
CA LEU A 108 7.94 7.96 22.13
C LEU A 108 7.54 9.18 22.96
N VAL A 109 7.61 10.38 22.39
CA VAL A 109 7.29 11.62 23.11
C VAL A 109 5.82 12.03 23.01
N ILE A 110 5.03 11.33 22.20
CA ILE A 110 3.60 11.60 22.03
C ILE A 110 2.77 10.69 22.96
N ASP A 111 1.95 11.30 23.79
CA ASP A 111 0.95 10.57 24.58
C ASP A 111 -0.34 10.33 23.78
N PHE A 112 -0.59 9.09 23.44
CA PHE A 112 -1.85 8.66 22.81
C PHE A 112 -2.85 8.07 23.82
N GLY A 113 -2.61 8.24 25.11
CA GLY A 113 -3.42 7.71 26.19
C GLY A 113 -3.53 6.18 26.12
N LYS A 114 -4.73 5.65 26.31
CA LYS A 114 -5.00 4.19 26.28
C LYS A 114 -4.68 3.50 24.93
N GLN A 115 -4.29 4.25 23.90
CA GLN A 115 -3.96 3.70 22.59
C GLN A 115 -2.45 3.67 22.31
N THR A 116 -1.63 4.19 23.21
CA THR A 116 -0.16 4.25 23.06
C THR A 116 0.43 2.88 22.74
N SER A 117 0.09 1.84 23.53
CA SER A 117 0.58 0.47 23.31
C SER A 117 0.21 -0.11 21.93
N ARG A 118 -1.00 0.20 21.42
CA ARG A 118 -1.45 -0.25 20.10
C ARG A 118 -0.70 0.46 18.96
N ILE A 119 -0.50 1.76 19.09
CA ILE A 119 0.24 2.57 18.11
C ILE A 119 1.70 2.11 18.07
N GLN A 120 2.32 1.96 19.24
CA GLN A 120 3.69 1.48 19.35
C GLN A 120 3.85 0.05 18.83
N PHE A 121 2.92 -0.86 19.14
CA PHE A 121 2.95 -2.22 18.61
C PHE A 121 2.95 -2.25 17.08
N LEU A 122 2.08 -1.47 16.43
CA LEU A 122 2.04 -1.37 14.97
C LEU A 122 3.34 -0.80 14.39
N ALA A 123 3.95 0.19 15.07
CA ALA A 123 5.18 0.82 14.65
C ALA A 123 6.43 -0.09 14.86
N LEU A 124 6.40 -0.97 15.86
CA LEU A 124 7.51 -1.89 16.17
C LEU A 124 7.47 -3.18 15.34
N HIS A 125 6.31 -3.62 14.88
CA HIS A 125 6.16 -4.91 14.18
C HIS A 125 5.76 -4.76 12.72
N GLY A 126 5.46 -3.55 12.27
CA GLY A 126 5.15 -3.25 10.87
C GLY A 126 3.92 -3.96 10.32
N LEU A 127 2.96 -4.33 11.15
CA LEU A 127 1.72 -4.99 10.71
C LEU A 127 0.81 -4.04 9.94
N ARG A 128 0.07 -4.60 8.97
CA ARG A 128 -1.12 -3.91 8.47
C ARG A 128 -2.20 -3.96 9.54
N TYR A 129 -3.04 -2.91 9.64
CA TYR A 129 -4.11 -2.91 10.66
C TYR A 129 -5.02 -4.14 10.56
N GLY A 130 -5.34 -4.58 9.34
CA GLY A 130 -6.15 -5.78 9.13
C GLY A 130 -5.49 -7.07 9.63
N GLU A 131 -4.16 -7.15 9.62
CA GLU A 131 -3.40 -8.26 10.22
C GLU A 131 -3.51 -8.17 11.75
N ALA A 132 -3.16 -7.04 12.34
CA ALA A 132 -3.21 -6.82 13.78
C ALA A 132 -4.62 -7.02 14.38
N SER A 133 -5.68 -6.60 13.68
CA SER A 133 -7.07 -6.77 14.14
C SER A 133 -7.62 -8.20 14.02
N ALA A 134 -6.93 -9.07 13.30
CA ALA A 134 -7.26 -10.49 13.20
C ALA A 134 -6.44 -11.38 14.16
N MET A 135 -5.38 -10.81 14.77
CA MET A 135 -4.53 -11.53 15.72
C MET A 135 -5.22 -11.78 17.05
N VAL A 136 -4.82 -12.86 17.68
CA VAL A 136 -5.16 -13.26 19.06
C VAL A 136 -3.87 -13.60 19.81
N ASP A 137 -3.94 -13.74 21.13
CA ASP A 137 -2.77 -14.04 21.96
C ASP A 137 -2.03 -15.32 21.51
N ALA A 138 -2.75 -16.32 21.02
CA ALA A 138 -2.17 -17.55 20.47
C ALA A 138 -1.30 -17.36 19.21
N ASP A 139 -1.34 -16.21 18.56
CA ASP A 139 -0.46 -15.89 17.43
C ASP A 139 0.90 -15.32 17.89
N VAL A 140 1.10 -15.19 19.23
CA VAL A 140 2.32 -14.64 19.83
C VAL A 140 2.92 -15.68 20.76
N TYR A 141 3.98 -16.33 20.33
CA TYR A 141 4.69 -17.37 21.09
C TYR A 141 6.17 -17.44 20.67
N ASP A 142 7.00 -18.03 21.50
CA ASP A 142 8.45 -18.20 21.31
C ASP A 142 9.21 -16.89 21.01
N GLY A 143 8.73 -15.76 21.58
CA GLY A 143 9.33 -14.45 21.33
C GLY A 143 9.06 -13.91 19.91
N LEU A 144 8.07 -14.45 19.22
CA LEU A 144 7.73 -14.13 17.83
C LEU A 144 6.25 -13.79 17.67
N VAL A 145 5.95 -13.00 16.66
CA VAL A 145 4.61 -12.68 16.19
C VAL A 145 4.38 -13.41 14.86
N HIS A 146 3.41 -14.32 14.84
CA HIS A 146 3.05 -15.13 13.66
C HIS A 146 1.90 -14.48 12.90
N ILE A 147 2.14 -14.07 11.65
CA ILE A 147 1.18 -13.35 10.82
C ILE A 147 0.80 -14.24 9.66
N ASN A 148 -0.42 -14.80 9.69
CA ASN A 148 -0.94 -15.74 8.68
C ASN A 148 -2.36 -15.40 8.23
N LYS A 149 -3.00 -14.38 8.85
CA LYS A 149 -4.39 -13.99 8.60
C LYS A 149 -4.57 -12.48 8.63
N SER A 150 -5.69 -12.02 8.14
CA SER A 150 -6.14 -10.63 8.21
C SER A 150 -7.65 -10.57 8.44
N ALA A 151 -8.19 -9.39 8.75
CA ALA A 151 -9.64 -9.19 8.91
C ALA A 151 -10.48 -9.59 7.67
N ALA A 152 -9.85 -9.76 6.51
CA ALA A 152 -10.46 -10.23 5.27
C ALA A 152 -10.26 -11.73 5.02
N GLY A 153 -9.81 -12.50 6.01
CA GLY A 153 -9.45 -13.93 5.89
C GLY A 153 -7.95 -14.17 5.77
N ALA A 154 -7.55 -15.24 5.09
CA ALA A 154 -6.14 -15.56 4.85
C ALA A 154 -5.41 -14.40 4.16
N THR A 155 -4.08 -14.32 4.33
CA THR A 155 -3.29 -13.28 3.66
C THR A 155 -3.37 -13.44 2.15
N LYS A 156 -3.47 -12.32 1.42
CA LYS A 156 -3.65 -12.31 -0.05
C LYS A 156 -2.48 -12.92 -0.83
N THR A 157 -1.31 -13.03 -0.23
CA THR A 157 -0.08 -13.51 -0.88
C THR A 157 0.70 -14.39 0.08
N VAL A 158 1.48 -15.33 -0.46
CA VAL A 158 2.41 -16.16 0.32
C VAL A 158 3.36 -15.31 1.15
N ALA A 159 3.85 -14.20 0.60
CA ALA A 159 4.71 -13.25 1.33
C ALA A 159 3.99 -12.56 2.52
N GLY A 160 2.65 -12.58 2.57
CA GLY A 160 1.87 -12.11 3.69
C GLY A 160 2.05 -12.99 4.94
N ASN A 161 2.28 -14.30 4.76
CA ASN A 161 2.58 -15.22 5.84
C ASN A 161 4.04 -15.01 6.26
N ARG A 162 4.24 -14.52 7.46
CA ARG A 162 5.57 -14.19 7.97
C ARG A 162 5.61 -14.22 9.48
N VAL A 163 6.83 -14.27 9.99
CA VAL A 163 7.11 -14.18 11.41
C VAL A 163 7.98 -12.94 11.63
N VAL A 164 7.71 -12.19 12.69
CA VAL A 164 8.52 -11.04 13.10
C VAL A 164 8.89 -11.17 14.57
N PRO A 165 10.05 -10.65 15.02
CA PRO A 165 10.41 -10.65 16.43
C PRO A 165 9.38 -9.89 17.26
N LEU A 166 9.04 -10.40 18.45
CA LEU A 166 8.18 -9.72 19.40
C LEU A 166 9.01 -8.66 20.15
N LEU A 167 8.72 -7.39 19.91
CA LEU A 167 9.44 -6.25 20.49
C LEU A 167 8.64 -5.54 21.59
N SER A 168 7.36 -5.84 21.75
CA SER A 168 6.51 -5.36 22.84
C SER A 168 5.33 -6.30 23.06
N PRO A 169 4.69 -6.31 24.27
CA PRO A 169 3.53 -7.14 24.54
C PRO A 169 2.39 -6.86 23.55
N PHE A 170 1.65 -7.91 23.17
CA PHE A 170 0.48 -7.78 22.29
C PHE A 170 -0.68 -7.08 23.01
N PRO A 171 -1.14 -5.92 22.52
CA PRO A 171 -2.15 -5.12 23.25
C PRO A 171 -3.61 -5.46 22.88
N GLY A 172 -3.82 -6.43 21.98
CA GLY A 172 -5.12 -6.66 21.36
C GLY A 172 -5.62 -5.50 20.51
N PHE A 173 -6.41 -5.78 19.47
CA PHE A 173 -6.93 -4.76 18.55
C PHE A 173 -8.43 -4.89 18.33
N ALA A 174 -9.11 -3.74 18.23
CA ALA A 174 -10.51 -3.69 17.80
C ALA A 174 -10.63 -3.92 16.28
N LYS A 175 -11.81 -4.27 15.80
CA LYS A 175 -12.06 -4.41 14.34
C LYS A 175 -11.89 -3.10 13.58
N SER A 176 -12.19 -1.94 14.20
CA SER A 176 -12.12 -0.62 13.56
C SER A 176 -10.87 0.17 13.98
N GLN A 177 -10.15 0.68 12.99
CA GLN A 177 -8.99 1.56 13.20
C GLN A 177 -9.36 3.04 13.44
N LYS A 178 -10.66 3.40 13.43
CA LYS A 178 -11.10 4.80 13.43
C LYS A 178 -10.50 5.62 14.58
N ARG A 179 -10.46 5.06 15.79
CA ARG A 179 -9.89 5.74 16.97
C ARG A 179 -8.40 6.04 16.81
N LEU A 180 -7.61 5.08 16.29
CA LEU A 180 -6.18 5.32 16.03
C LEU A 180 -5.99 6.35 14.92
N ALA A 181 -6.79 6.29 13.87
CA ALA A 181 -6.75 7.25 12.78
C ALA A 181 -7.04 8.68 13.28
N THR A 182 -8.04 8.86 14.17
CA THR A 182 -8.37 10.16 14.77
C THR A 182 -7.20 10.71 15.61
N LEU A 183 -6.52 9.86 16.38
CA LEU A 183 -5.37 10.27 17.21
C LEU A 183 -4.12 10.61 16.39
N LEU A 184 -3.94 9.99 15.24
CA LEU A 184 -2.79 10.21 14.36
C LEU A 184 -3.00 11.37 13.38
N ALA A 185 -4.25 11.75 13.10
CA ALA A 185 -4.60 12.82 12.14
C ALA A 185 -3.94 14.17 12.44
N PRO A 186 -3.85 14.66 13.70
CA PRO A 186 -3.19 15.94 14.01
C PRO A 186 -1.72 16.00 13.58
N TYR A 187 -1.04 14.85 13.51
CA TYR A 187 0.35 14.73 13.07
C TYR A 187 0.49 14.60 11.55
N GLY A 188 -0.61 14.58 10.82
CA GLY A 188 -0.63 14.41 9.37
C GLY A 188 -0.27 12.99 8.90
N VAL A 189 -0.41 11.98 9.77
CA VAL A 189 -0.07 10.59 9.49
C VAL A 189 -1.28 9.68 9.62
N THR A 190 -1.21 8.51 9.00
CA THR A 190 -2.27 7.49 9.02
C THR A 190 -1.84 6.28 9.83
N VAL A 191 -2.77 5.40 10.18
CA VAL A 191 -2.43 4.10 10.81
C VAL A 191 -1.46 3.30 9.93
N HIS A 192 -1.59 3.38 8.60
CA HIS A 192 -0.65 2.71 7.68
C HIS A 192 0.75 3.35 7.69
N SER A 193 0.87 4.61 8.07
CA SER A 193 2.18 5.28 8.20
C SER A 193 3.05 4.67 9.30
N LEU A 194 2.47 4.06 10.35
CA LEU A 194 3.20 3.35 11.40
C LEU A 194 4.04 2.20 10.84
N ARG A 195 3.59 1.57 9.77
CA ARG A 195 4.36 0.56 9.06
C ARG A 195 5.58 1.16 8.32
N LYS A 196 5.52 2.44 7.96
CA LYS A 196 6.70 3.16 7.42
C LYS A 196 7.70 3.49 8.53
N THR A 197 7.22 3.80 9.74
CA THR A 197 8.07 3.92 10.93
C THR A 197 8.88 2.64 11.12
N TYR A 198 8.24 1.46 11.08
CA TYR A 198 8.96 0.19 11.17
C TYR A 198 10.01 0.01 10.07
N ALA A 199 9.64 0.28 8.82
CA ALA A 199 10.59 0.16 7.71
C ALA A 199 11.78 1.12 7.86
N TYR A 200 11.54 2.34 8.36
CA TYR A 200 12.60 3.30 8.66
C TYR A 200 13.48 2.82 9.83
N THR A 201 12.89 2.30 10.90
CA THR A 201 13.63 1.70 12.02
C THR A 201 14.52 0.53 11.55
N LEU A 202 14.00 -0.36 10.70
CA LEU A 202 14.80 -1.44 10.10
C LEU A 202 16.00 -0.90 9.29
N LYS A 203 15.80 0.20 8.55
CA LYS A 203 16.88 0.89 7.82
C LYS A 203 17.93 1.43 8.80
N CYS A 204 17.52 2.18 9.81
CA CYS A 204 18.43 2.75 10.83
C CYS A 204 19.18 1.65 11.59
N SER A 205 18.57 0.49 11.78
CA SER A 205 19.18 -0.71 12.36
C SER A 205 20.06 -1.49 11.37
N GLN A 206 20.32 -0.96 10.18
CA GLN A 206 21.16 -1.57 9.14
C GLN A 206 20.68 -2.95 8.67
N ILE A 207 19.40 -3.27 8.85
CA ILE A 207 18.81 -4.51 8.33
C ILE A 207 18.79 -4.47 6.82
N HIS A 208 19.32 -5.50 6.17
CA HIS A 208 19.37 -5.56 4.72
C HIS A 208 17.96 -5.47 4.10
N VAL A 209 17.82 -4.75 2.99
CA VAL A 209 16.53 -4.45 2.36
C VAL A 209 15.70 -5.69 2.02
N THR A 210 16.35 -6.79 1.63
CA THR A 210 15.64 -8.05 1.34
C THR A 210 15.08 -8.71 2.60
N THR A 211 15.80 -8.64 3.73
CA THR A 211 15.32 -9.11 5.03
C THR A 211 14.17 -8.23 5.52
N ALA A 212 14.31 -6.91 5.41
CA ALA A 212 13.26 -5.97 5.74
C ALA A 212 11.99 -6.20 4.89
N ALA A 213 12.13 -6.49 3.60
CA ALA A 213 11.00 -6.83 2.74
C ALA A 213 10.27 -8.10 3.21
N LYS A 214 10.99 -9.13 3.66
CA LYS A 214 10.42 -10.35 4.27
C LYS A 214 9.69 -10.02 5.57
N LEU A 215 10.32 -9.29 6.51
CA LEU A 215 9.70 -8.87 7.77
C LEU A 215 8.44 -8.04 7.54
N MET A 216 8.43 -7.21 6.51
CA MET A 216 7.27 -6.42 6.12
C MET A 216 6.22 -7.22 5.31
N GLY A 217 6.52 -8.41 4.82
CA GLY A 217 5.61 -9.19 3.97
C GLY A 217 5.30 -8.47 2.64
N HIS A 218 6.32 -7.92 2.00
CA HIS A 218 6.24 -7.39 0.65
C HIS A 218 6.67 -8.46 -0.34
N SER A 219 5.79 -8.81 -1.29
CA SER A 219 6.10 -9.73 -2.38
C SER A 219 7.14 -9.15 -3.35
N ASN A 220 7.20 -7.81 -3.44
CA ASN A 220 8.19 -7.10 -4.25
C ASN A 220 9.09 -6.23 -3.34
N PRO A 221 10.39 -6.53 -3.21
CA PRO A 221 11.34 -5.77 -2.41
C PRO A 221 11.47 -4.29 -2.82
N LEU A 222 11.14 -3.93 -4.05
CA LEU A 222 11.14 -2.54 -4.53
C LEU A 222 10.21 -1.62 -3.71
N VAL A 223 9.15 -2.19 -3.10
CA VAL A 223 8.27 -1.43 -2.20
C VAL A 223 9.01 -0.99 -0.95
N THR A 224 9.82 -1.87 -0.35
CA THR A 224 10.67 -1.56 0.80
C THR A 224 11.80 -0.63 0.40
N MET A 225 12.42 -0.87 -0.75
CA MET A 225 13.52 -0.05 -1.25
C MET A 225 13.16 1.43 -1.39
N LYS A 226 11.92 1.76 -1.79
CA LYS A 226 11.43 3.15 -1.84
C LYS A 226 11.50 3.88 -0.50
N ILE A 227 11.36 3.16 0.63
CA ILE A 227 11.50 3.76 1.97
C ILE A 227 12.98 3.85 2.35
N TYR A 228 13.76 2.83 1.98
CA TYR A 228 15.20 2.78 2.22
C TYR A 228 15.98 3.85 1.41
N THR A 229 15.46 4.28 0.28
CA THR A 229 16.04 5.36 -0.55
C THR A 229 15.61 6.76 -0.12
N LEU A 230 14.78 6.91 0.92
CA LEU A 230 14.58 8.20 1.56
C LEU A 230 15.90 8.60 2.25
N VAL A 231 16.69 9.36 1.52
CA VAL A 231 17.96 9.91 2.02
C VAL A 231 17.61 11.17 2.81
N LEU A 232 17.93 11.17 4.09
CA LEU A 232 17.90 12.38 4.90
C LEU A 232 19.23 13.13 4.68
N ASP A 233 19.22 14.47 4.72
CA ASP A 233 20.43 15.28 4.49
C ASP A 233 21.59 14.87 5.41
N ASP A 234 21.29 14.50 6.66
CA ASP A 234 22.24 13.93 7.63
C ASP A 234 22.93 12.63 7.18
N GLU A 235 22.27 11.81 6.35
CA GLU A 235 22.85 10.54 5.89
C GLU A 235 23.92 10.75 4.83
N ILE A 236 23.79 11.80 4.01
CA ILE A 236 24.81 12.16 3.02
C ILE A 236 26.08 12.59 3.75
N ALA A 237 25.94 13.43 4.78
CA ALA A 237 27.06 13.86 5.61
C ALA A 237 27.75 12.68 6.32
N LYS A 238 26.95 11.79 6.95
CA LYS A 238 27.46 10.58 7.62
C LYS A 238 28.15 9.61 6.64
N SER A 239 27.65 9.51 5.41
CA SER A 239 28.29 8.69 4.38
C SER A 239 29.69 9.18 4.02
N GLY A 240 29.89 10.50 3.94
CA GLY A 240 31.21 11.09 3.72
C GLY A 240 32.22 10.71 4.81
N VAL A 241 31.80 10.79 6.08
CA VAL A 241 32.63 10.40 7.22
C VAL A 241 32.96 8.89 7.19
N ALA A 242 31.97 8.04 6.91
CA ALA A 242 32.15 6.59 6.83
C ALA A 242 33.10 6.19 5.71
N ILE A 243 32.95 6.79 4.52
CA ILE A 243 33.85 6.57 3.38
C ILE A 243 35.28 7.01 3.75
N GLY A 244 35.44 8.20 4.32
CA GLY A 244 36.73 8.70 4.76
C GLY A 244 37.42 7.75 5.75
N SER A 245 36.70 7.28 6.77
CA SER A 245 37.20 6.33 7.76
C SER A 245 37.63 5.00 7.13
N PHE A 246 36.83 4.48 6.19
CA PHE A 246 37.17 3.25 5.46
C PHE A 246 38.45 3.41 4.63
N LEU A 247 38.61 4.53 3.92
CA LEU A 247 39.77 4.80 3.10
C LEU A 247 41.05 4.91 3.94
N VAL A 248 40.98 5.63 5.08
CA VAL A 248 42.11 5.73 6.02
C VAL A 248 42.47 4.35 6.56
N LYS A 249 41.50 3.54 7.01
CA LYS A 249 41.77 2.18 7.48
C LYS A 249 42.39 1.30 6.41
N SER A 250 41.88 1.35 5.18
CA SER A 250 42.41 0.58 4.05
C SER A 250 43.83 0.99 3.68
N ALA A 251 44.17 2.27 3.83
CA ALA A 251 45.53 2.79 3.60
C ALA A 251 46.50 2.29 4.68
N LEU A 252 46.08 2.25 5.94
CA LEU A 252 46.88 1.74 7.04
C LEU A 252 47.12 0.23 6.96
N ASP A 253 46.09 -0.52 6.51
CA ASP A 253 46.16 -1.99 6.38
C ASP A 253 46.97 -2.44 5.13
N ASN A 254 47.20 -1.54 4.12
CA ASN A 254 47.95 -1.83 2.90
C ASN A 254 48.87 -0.66 2.45
N PRO A 255 49.94 -0.36 3.21
CA PRO A 255 50.83 0.78 2.91
C PRO A 255 51.60 0.65 1.60
N LYS A 256 51.68 -0.52 0.97
CA LYS A 256 52.46 -0.79 -0.26
C LYS A 256 51.71 -0.57 -1.57
N LYS A 257 50.46 -0.13 -1.57
CA LYS A 257 49.63 0.09 -2.77
C LYS A 257 49.42 1.55 -3.13
N ILE A 258 50.01 2.50 -2.41
CA ILE A 258 49.85 3.95 -2.60
C ILE A 258 51.16 4.64 -2.97
N ALA A 259 52.15 3.90 -3.46
CA ALA A 259 53.39 4.45 -4.04
C ALA A 259 53.33 4.37 -5.57
#